data_d641b27a5b44e9a6137af3c2110180c7
#
_entry.id   d641b27a5b44e9a6137af3c2110180c7
#
_cell.length_a   1.000
_cell.length_b   1.000
_cell.length_c   1.000
_cell.angle_alpha   90.00
_cell.angle_beta   90.00
_cell.angle_gamma   90.00
#
_symmetry.space_group_name_H-M   'P 1'
#
loop_
_entity.id
_entity.type
_entity.pdbx_description
1 polymer ?
#
loop_
_entity_poly.entity_id
_entity_poly.type
_entity_poly.pdbx_seq_one_letter_code
_entity_poly.pdbx_strand_id
1 'polypeptide(L)'
;PKNVLHHAGIDQSILDINAAVSPHLAIVDGIIGMEGDGPIMGTPRSANLLVMGTNLAAVDATAARLMGFDPARIEYLRHAAGRLGPIQEKHIAQRGEPIAELTQRFALPDHPHFRQFRDG
;
A
#
# COMPACT_ATOMS: atom_id res chain seq x y z
N PRO A 1 12.42 -4.64 20.28
CA PRO A 1 12.43 -5.58 19.15
C PRO A 1 11.21 -5.43 18.27
N LYS A 2 11.32 -5.69 16.97
CA LYS A 2 10.23 -5.53 16.00
C LYS A 2 8.96 -6.33 16.34
N ASN A 3 9.07 -7.41 17.06
CA ASN A 3 7.91 -8.23 17.46
C ASN A 3 6.93 -7.50 18.39
N VAL A 4 7.37 -6.49 19.13
CA VAL A 4 6.50 -5.68 19.98
C VAL A 4 5.43 -4.96 19.14
N LEU A 5 5.79 -4.49 17.95
CA LEU A 5 4.88 -3.82 17.03
C LEU A 5 3.76 -4.76 16.55
N HIS A 6 4.07 -6.03 16.30
CA HIS A 6 3.07 -7.03 15.95
C HIS A 6 2.08 -7.30 17.10
N HIS A 7 2.54 -7.29 18.34
CA HIS A 7 1.68 -7.48 19.52
C HIS A 7 0.75 -6.28 19.75
N ALA A 8 1.19 -5.06 19.45
CA ALA A 8 0.38 -3.85 19.59
C ALA A 8 -0.62 -3.64 18.44
N GLY A 9 -0.56 -4.48 17.39
CA GLY A 9 -1.32 -4.32 16.15
C GLY A 9 -0.51 -3.60 15.08
N ILE A 10 -0.35 -4.23 13.91
CA ILE A 10 0.47 -3.69 12.82
C ILE A 10 -0.08 -2.38 12.30
N ASP A 11 -1.38 -2.31 12.03
CA ASP A 11 -2.00 -1.12 11.46
C ASP A 11 -1.81 0.10 12.36
N GLN A 12 -2.08 -0.03 13.66
CA GLN A 12 -1.88 1.06 14.62
C GLN A 12 -0.40 1.43 14.74
N SER A 13 0.50 0.46 14.73
CA SER A 13 1.94 0.71 14.80
C SER A 13 2.45 1.47 13.58
N ILE A 14 1.98 1.16 12.39
CA ILE A 14 2.31 1.90 11.16
C ILE A 14 1.89 3.37 11.31
N LEU A 15 0.67 3.62 11.78
CA LEU A 15 0.15 4.97 11.97
C LEU A 15 0.96 5.76 12.98
N ASP A 16 1.26 5.17 14.14
CA ASP A 16 1.97 5.83 15.23
C ASP A 16 3.41 6.17 14.85
N ILE A 17 4.12 5.25 14.19
CA ILE A 17 5.50 5.48 13.74
C ILE A 17 5.54 6.60 12.70
N ASN A 18 4.65 6.59 11.73
CA ASN A 18 4.63 7.61 10.68
C ASN A 18 4.11 8.97 11.18
N ALA A 19 3.34 9.00 12.24
CA ALA A 19 2.98 10.25 12.93
C ALA A 19 4.17 10.83 13.72
N ALA A 20 4.99 9.97 14.32
CA ALA A 20 6.15 10.37 15.10
C ALA A 20 7.37 10.73 14.24
N VAL A 21 7.57 9.98 13.16
CA VAL A 21 8.69 10.18 12.21
C VAL A 21 8.10 10.37 10.83
N SER A 22 8.26 11.56 10.27
CA SER A 22 7.76 11.91 8.94
C SER A 22 8.88 11.86 7.91
N PRO A 23 9.06 10.75 7.18
CA PRO A 23 10.03 10.67 6.10
C PRO A 23 9.71 11.70 5.01
N HIS A 24 10.76 12.21 4.36
CA HIS A 24 10.63 13.25 3.34
C HIS A 24 10.38 12.69 1.93
N LEU A 25 10.71 11.44 1.74
CA LEU A 25 10.60 10.75 0.44
C LEU A 25 10.33 9.26 0.68
N ALA A 26 9.41 8.71 -0.09
CA ALA A 26 9.20 7.27 -0.19
C ALA A 26 9.43 6.81 -1.63
N ILE A 27 10.08 5.68 -1.78
CA ILE A 27 10.29 5.02 -3.07
C ILE A 27 9.82 3.58 -2.91
N VAL A 28 8.86 3.19 -3.75
CA VAL A 28 8.38 1.80 -3.83
C VAL A 28 9.03 1.15 -5.04
N ASP A 29 9.83 0.14 -4.78
CA ASP A 29 10.38 -0.73 -5.82
C ASP A 29 9.33 -1.77 -6.21
N GLY A 30 8.74 -1.58 -7.37
CA GLY A 30 7.77 -2.48 -7.98
C GLY A 30 8.29 -3.17 -9.22
N ILE A 31 9.61 -3.29 -9.40
CA ILE A 31 10.17 -4.02 -10.53
C ILE A 31 9.72 -5.48 -10.45
N ILE A 32 9.97 -6.13 -9.32
CA ILE A 32 9.44 -7.46 -9.01
C ILE A 32 8.76 -7.40 -7.64
N GLY A 33 7.45 -7.56 -7.61
CA GLY A 33 6.66 -7.67 -6.38
C GLY A 33 6.42 -9.12 -5.98
N MET A 34 5.73 -9.29 -4.87
CA MET A 34 5.27 -10.60 -4.39
C MET A 34 3.75 -10.62 -4.34
N GLU A 35 3.16 -11.70 -4.77
CA GLU A 35 1.71 -11.92 -4.67
C GLU A 35 1.38 -13.25 -4.01
N GLY A 36 0.12 -13.45 -3.61
CA GLY A 36 -0.36 -14.68 -3.00
C GLY A 36 0.05 -14.82 -1.53
N ASP A 37 0.52 -16.00 -1.16
CA ASP A 37 0.72 -16.40 0.23
C ASP A 37 2.08 -15.97 0.82
N GLY A 38 2.42 -14.68 0.64
CA GLY A 38 3.60 -14.10 1.29
C GLY A 38 3.52 -14.11 2.82
N PRO A 39 4.63 -13.84 3.51
CA PRO A 39 5.93 -13.45 2.95
C PRO A 39 6.82 -14.62 2.54
N ILE A 40 6.48 -15.87 2.90
CA ILE A 40 7.35 -17.02 2.68
C ILE A 40 6.95 -17.82 1.43
N MET A 41 5.66 -18.04 1.23
CA MET A 41 5.09 -18.85 0.15
C MET A 41 4.54 -18.02 -1.01
N GLY A 42 4.90 -16.73 -1.06
CA GLY A 42 4.46 -15.87 -2.14
C GLY A 42 5.15 -16.16 -3.47
N THR A 43 4.53 -15.69 -4.54
CA THR A 43 5.01 -15.85 -5.90
C THR A 43 5.54 -14.52 -6.43
N PRO A 44 6.71 -14.48 -7.09
CA PRO A 44 7.21 -13.25 -7.70
C PRO A 44 6.31 -12.82 -8.85
N ARG A 45 6.10 -11.51 -8.95
CA ARG A 45 5.35 -10.89 -10.05
C ARG A 45 6.08 -9.66 -10.56
N SER A 46 6.42 -9.67 -11.84
CA SER A 46 7.03 -8.50 -12.51
C SER A 46 5.98 -7.44 -12.74
N ALA A 47 6.09 -6.31 -12.04
CA ALA A 47 5.24 -5.15 -12.27
C ALA A 47 5.96 -4.06 -13.07
N ASN A 48 7.28 -4.07 -13.08
CA ASN A 48 8.14 -3.21 -13.92
C ASN A 48 7.89 -1.70 -13.71
N LEU A 49 7.70 -1.29 -12.45
CA LEU A 49 7.42 0.09 -12.12
C LEU A 49 8.12 0.54 -10.83
N LEU A 50 8.23 1.85 -10.70
CA LEU A 50 8.64 2.52 -9.46
C LEU A 50 7.59 3.56 -9.11
N VAL A 51 7.29 3.69 -7.81
CA VAL A 51 6.44 4.75 -7.29
C VAL A 51 7.25 5.59 -6.34
N MET A 52 7.24 6.91 -6.52
CA MET A 52 7.96 7.84 -5.66
C MET A 52 7.03 8.99 -5.25
N GLY A 53 7.22 9.49 -4.04
CA GLY A 53 6.50 10.65 -3.59
C GLY A 53 6.93 11.15 -2.23
N THR A 54 6.54 12.38 -1.93
CA THR A 54 6.86 13.05 -0.66
C THR A 54 5.78 12.87 0.40
N ASN A 55 4.58 12.40 0.01
CA ASN A 55 3.51 12.08 0.95
C ASN A 55 3.33 10.56 1.03
N LEU A 56 3.61 9.99 2.19
CA LEU A 56 3.65 8.54 2.38
C LEU A 56 2.28 7.88 2.17
N ALA A 57 1.21 8.49 2.69
CA ALA A 57 -0.14 7.95 2.51
C ALA A 57 -0.55 7.92 1.04
N ALA A 58 -0.22 8.98 0.29
CA ALA A 58 -0.48 9.05 -1.14
C ALA A 58 0.32 8.01 -1.92
N VAL A 59 1.59 7.78 -1.56
CA VAL A 59 2.45 6.77 -2.18
C VAL A 59 1.88 5.37 -1.95
N ASP A 60 1.52 5.03 -0.71
CA ASP A 60 0.95 3.73 -0.37
C ASP A 60 -0.41 3.50 -1.04
N ALA A 61 -1.27 4.51 -1.05
CA ALA A 61 -2.56 4.42 -1.73
C ALA A 61 -2.41 4.21 -3.24
N THR A 62 -1.43 4.87 -3.84
CA THR A 62 -1.11 4.68 -5.27
C THR A 62 -0.57 3.28 -5.54
N ALA A 63 0.35 2.79 -4.71
CA ALA A 63 0.87 1.43 -4.81
C ALA A 63 -0.26 0.39 -4.68
N ALA A 64 -1.17 0.57 -3.73
CA ALA A 64 -2.33 -0.31 -3.56
C ALA A 64 -3.21 -0.35 -4.83
N ARG A 65 -3.49 0.80 -5.45
CA ARG A 65 -4.24 0.86 -6.72
C ARG A 65 -3.52 0.15 -7.85
N LEU A 66 -2.22 0.35 -7.96
CA LEU A 66 -1.40 -0.34 -8.98
C LEU A 66 -1.42 -1.86 -8.82
N MET A 67 -1.57 -2.35 -7.60
CA MET A 67 -1.74 -3.78 -7.29
C MET A 67 -3.19 -4.27 -7.47
N GLY A 68 -4.13 -3.40 -7.80
CA GLY A 68 -5.54 -3.73 -7.97
C GLY A 68 -6.34 -3.78 -6.69
N PHE A 69 -5.88 -3.10 -5.62
CA PHE A 69 -6.58 -3.00 -4.34
C PHE A 69 -7.24 -1.64 -4.17
N ASP A 70 -8.31 -1.60 -3.40
CA ASP A 70 -8.94 -0.35 -2.97
C ASP A 70 -8.26 0.15 -1.68
N PRO A 71 -7.55 1.30 -1.71
CA PRO A 71 -6.90 1.84 -0.52
C PRO A 71 -7.85 2.09 0.65
N ALA A 72 -9.11 2.44 0.37
CA ALA A 72 -10.11 2.69 1.40
C ALA A 72 -10.51 1.44 2.19
N ARG A 73 -10.19 0.26 1.67
CA ARG A 73 -10.44 -1.04 2.30
C ARG A 73 -9.25 -1.59 3.07
N ILE A 74 -8.09 -0.94 2.97
CA ILE A 74 -6.90 -1.27 3.74
C ILE A 74 -6.94 -0.44 5.02
N GLU A 75 -7.01 -1.10 6.17
CA GLU A 75 -7.33 -0.46 7.44
C GLU A 75 -6.39 0.69 7.79
N TYR A 76 -5.08 0.48 7.76
CA TYR A 76 -4.15 1.55 8.10
C TYR A 76 -4.21 2.73 7.12
N LEU A 77 -4.46 2.49 5.83
CA LEU A 77 -4.62 3.56 4.85
C LEU A 77 -5.90 4.36 5.08
N ARG A 78 -6.99 3.68 5.39
CA ARG A 78 -8.24 4.35 5.74
C ARG A 78 -8.07 5.26 6.95
N HIS A 79 -7.35 4.81 7.97
CA HIS A 79 -7.08 5.61 9.17
C HIS A 79 -5.99 6.68 8.93
N ALA A 80 -5.09 6.49 7.97
CA ALA A 80 -4.12 7.51 7.57
C ALA A 80 -4.77 8.68 6.84
N ALA A 81 -5.90 8.45 6.18
CA ALA A 81 -6.61 9.48 5.44
C ALA A 81 -6.98 10.67 6.34
N GLY A 82 -6.56 11.86 5.95
CA GLY A 82 -6.79 13.08 6.71
C GLY A 82 -5.84 13.32 7.89
N ARG A 83 -5.11 12.31 8.37
CA ARG A 83 -4.08 12.45 9.42
C ARG A 83 -2.67 12.57 8.84
N LEU A 84 -2.33 11.64 7.96
CA LEU A 84 -0.98 11.51 7.39
C LEU A 84 -0.94 11.97 5.93
N GLY A 85 -2.07 12.01 5.25
CA GLY A 85 -2.15 12.49 3.88
C GLY A 85 -3.34 11.94 3.11
N PRO A 86 -3.53 12.34 1.85
CA PRO A 86 -4.65 11.90 1.04
C PRO A 86 -4.47 10.45 0.56
N ILE A 87 -5.57 9.72 0.50
CA ILE A 87 -5.61 8.39 -0.14
C ILE A 87 -6.54 8.35 -1.35
N GLN A 88 -7.41 9.35 -1.53
CA GLN A 88 -8.29 9.43 -2.70
C GLN A 88 -7.52 9.96 -3.90
N GLU A 89 -7.66 9.30 -5.04
CA GLU A 89 -6.94 9.64 -6.27
C GLU A 89 -7.13 11.10 -6.69
N LYS A 90 -8.34 11.62 -6.56
CA LYS A 90 -8.65 13.03 -6.88
C LYS A 90 -7.90 14.06 -6.04
N HIS A 91 -7.37 13.67 -4.89
CA HIS A 91 -6.61 14.54 -3.99
C HIS A 91 -5.09 14.34 -4.11
N ILE A 92 -4.65 13.48 -5.01
CA ILE A 92 -3.23 13.16 -5.23
C ILE A 92 -2.80 13.73 -6.57
N ALA A 93 -1.81 14.61 -6.56
CA ALA A 93 -1.19 15.13 -7.77
C ALA A 93 -0.23 14.09 -8.34
N GLN A 94 -0.72 13.29 -9.29
CA GLN A 94 0.09 12.26 -9.92
C GLN A 94 0.85 12.80 -11.13
N ARG A 95 2.09 12.36 -11.26
CA ARG A 95 2.97 12.64 -12.39
C ARG A 95 3.46 11.33 -13.00
N GLY A 96 3.86 11.37 -14.26
CA GLY A 96 4.33 10.19 -15.00
C GLY A 96 3.18 9.40 -15.63
N GLU A 97 3.36 8.10 -15.75
CA GLU A 97 2.42 7.23 -16.44
C GLU A 97 1.06 7.14 -15.73
N PRO A 98 -0.05 7.08 -16.47
CA PRO A 98 -1.38 6.95 -15.89
C PRO A 98 -1.52 5.64 -15.09
N ILE A 99 -2.07 5.73 -13.86
CA ILE A 99 -2.28 4.56 -13.00
C ILE A 99 -3.12 3.49 -13.70
N ALA A 100 -4.19 3.90 -14.40
CA ALA A 100 -5.10 2.97 -15.07
C ALA A 100 -4.42 2.08 -16.12
N GLU A 101 -3.35 2.58 -16.76
CA GLU A 101 -2.59 1.82 -17.75
C GLU A 101 -1.60 0.83 -17.12
N LEU A 102 -1.20 1.07 -15.87
CA LEU A 102 -0.21 0.30 -15.17
C LEU A 102 -0.80 -0.68 -14.14
N THR A 103 -2.07 -0.52 -13.81
CA THR A 103 -2.74 -1.34 -12.80
C THR A 103 -2.70 -2.83 -13.19
N GLN A 104 -2.25 -3.64 -12.24
CA GLN A 104 -2.22 -5.09 -12.35
C GLN A 104 -3.05 -5.69 -11.22
N ARG A 105 -3.58 -6.88 -11.46
CA ARG A 105 -4.36 -7.60 -10.44
C ARG A 105 -3.46 -8.60 -9.71
N PHE A 106 -2.86 -8.17 -8.63
CA PHE A 106 -2.05 -9.05 -7.77
C PHE A 106 -2.94 -10.10 -7.10
N ALA A 107 -2.45 -11.33 -7.01
CA ALA A 107 -3.16 -12.40 -6.30
C ALA A 107 -3.21 -12.11 -4.80
N LEU A 108 -4.37 -12.34 -4.20
CA LEU A 108 -4.55 -12.31 -2.75
C LEU A 108 -4.14 -13.64 -2.13
N PRO A 109 -3.73 -13.66 -0.84
CA PRO A 109 -3.61 -14.90 -0.09
C PRO A 109 -4.94 -15.68 -0.10
N ASP A 110 -4.86 -16.99 -0.09
CA ASP A 110 -6.05 -17.86 -0.12
C ASP A 110 -6.76 -17.91 1.24
N HIS A 111 -7.32 -16.76 1.62
CA HIS A 111 -8.12 -16.64 2.84
C HIS A 111 -9.27 -15.65 2.61
N PRO A 112 -10.51 -15.95 3.04
CA PRO A 112 -11.68 -15.10 2.81
C PRO A 112 -11.52 -13.65 3.29
N HIS A 113 -10.80 -13.43 4.39
CA HIS A 113 -10.54 -12.11 4.96
C HIS A 113 -9.89 -11.14 3.95
N PHE A 114 -9.02 -11.63 3.07
CA PHE A 114 -8.32 -10.76 2.12
C PHE A 114 -9.17 -10.32 0.93
N ARG A 115 -10.27 -11.01 0.65
CA ARG A 115 -11.16 -10.65 -0.47
C ARG A 115 -11.75 -9.25 -0.33
N GLN A 116 -11.95 -8.79 0.91
CA GLN A 116 -12.48 -7.46 1.20
C GLN A 116 -11.63 -6.31 0.65
N PHE A 117 -10.34 -6.53 0.41
CA PHE A 117 -9.44 -5.48 -0.09
C PHE A 117 -9.71 -5.09 -1.54
N ARG A 118 -10.48 -5.89 -2.26
CA ARG A 118 -10.73 -5.69 -3.68
C ARG A 118 -12.21 -5.63 -4.02
N ASP A 119 -12.98 -6.52 -3.45
CA ASP A 119 -14.39 -6.68 -3.83
C ASP A 119 -15.26 -5.68 -3.07
N GLY A 120 -15.94 -4.87 -3.83
CA GLY A 120 -16.88 -3.89 -3.37
C GLY A 120 -18.29 -4.27 -3.71
#